data_68d53bb8606d852d884eb9c4c02e35cc
#
_entry.id   68d53bb8606d852d884eb9c4c02e35cc
#
_cell.length_a   1.000
_cell.length_b   1.000
_cell.length_c   1.000
_cell.angle_alpha   90.00
_cell.angle_beta   90.00
_cell.angle_gamma   90.00
#
_symmetry.space_group_name_H-M   'P 1'
#
loop_
_entity.id
_entity.type
_entity.pdbx_description
1 polymer ?
#
loop_
_entity_poly.entity_id
_entity_poly.type
_entity_poly.pdbx_seq_one_letter_code
_entity_poly.pdbx_strand_id
1 'polypeptide(L)'
;MPIKKIWGGRFEAAGDQLVDTFGASIGFDQAMAKEDIMGSLAHVKMLKATKILSAADADQIIAGLEKLADRLEKEGLPFTVENEDIHMNIETLLTEEIGPVAGKLHTARSRNDQVATDLHLYVKKRLPKIVDLLTKLQTALVDQAAANVKTVMPGYTHMQHAQPISYGHYLLAYFQMFQRDVERFQFNMKHTDISPLGAAALAGTTFPIDRELSASLLGFAAPYANSLDAVSDRDFALEFLSNASILMVHLSRLCEELIYWCSYEFGYIELADQYATGSSIMPQKKNPDMAELIRGKTGRIFGDLTGLLTVMKGLPLAYNKDMQEDKEGIFDAVKTIVPSLQVMTGMIRTLHVNKKKMEHATHNDFSNATELADYLATKGVPFRQAHEIVGELVLKGLKTGANLADIPLEQYQQINPQITADVYEVLKPHVAIARRHSLGGTGFDQVKEQIATARKIIEKNQQ
;
A
#
# COMPACT_ATOMS: atom_id res chain seq x y z
N MET A 1 -38.56 -30.47 -3.49
CA MET A 1 -37.66 -31.57 -3.16
C MET A 1 -36.38 -30.92 -2.63
N PRO A 2 -35.72 -31.47 -1.59
CA PRO A 2 -34.44 -30.87 -1.16
C PRO A 2 -33.46 -30.95 -2.33
N ILE A 3 -32.73 -29.84 -2.58
CA ILE A 3 -31.74 -29.76 -3.62
C ILE A 3 -30.63 -30.76 -3.29
N LYS A 4 -30.48 -31.79 -4.12
CA LYS A 4 -29.47 -32.83 -3.92
C LYS A 4 -28.11 -32.20 -4.26
N LYS A 5 -27.25 -31.95 -3.25
CA LYS A 5 -25.92 -31.41 -3.46
C LYS A 5 -25.12 -32.28 -4.45
N ILE A 6 -24.31 -31.69 -5.33
CA ILE A 6 -23.54 -32.40 -6.35
C ILE A 6 -22.65 -33.50 -5.73
N TRP A 7 -22.17 -33.29 -4.49
CA TRP A 7 -21.35 -34.26 -3.74
C TRP A 7 -22.16 -35.17 -2.80
N GLY A 8 -23.48 -35.10 -2.84
CA GLY A 8 -24.40 -35.81 -1.92
C GLY A 8 -24.55 -37.31 -2.12
N GLY A 9 -23.84 -37.95 -3.04
CA GLY A 9 -24.04 -39.37 -3.40
C GLY A 9 -23.78 -40.40 -2.28
N ARG A 10 -22.95 -40.03 -1.26
CA ARG A 10 -22.62 -40.89 -0.11
C ARG A 10 -23.52 -40.68 1.11
N PHE A 11 -24.23 -39.55 1.16
CA PHE A 11 -24.97 -39.13 2.34
C PHE A 11 -26.46 -39.56 2.23
N GLU A 12 -26.98 -40.15 3.29
CA GLU A 12 -28.35 -40.62 3.41
C GLU A 12 -29.30 -39.56 4.00
N ALA A 13 -28.76 -38.62 4.80
CA ALA A 13 -29.54 -37.57 5.44
C ALA A 13 -29.38 -36.23 4.69
N ALA A 14 -30.43 -35.40 4.76
CA ALA A 14 -30.36 -34.01 4.32
C ALA A 14 -29.43 -33.20 5.22
N GLY A 15 -28.76 -32.20 4.68
CA GLY A 15 -27.93 -31.27 5.44
C GLY A 15 -28.75 -30.42 6.40
N ASP A 16 -28.13 -29.99 7.50
CA ASP A 16 -28.72 -29.01 8.42
C ASP A 16 -28.59 -27.61 7.83
N GLN A 17 -29.66 -26.84 7.82
CA GLN A 17 -29.68 -25.49 7.24
C GLN A 17 -28.67 -24.55 7.90
N LEU A 18 -28.41 -24.67 9.20
CA LEU A 18 -27.41 -23.89 9.90
C LEU A 18 -26.01 -24.24 9.40
N VAL A 19 -25.73 -25.53 9.20
CA VAL A 19 -24.43 -25.99 8.67
C VAL A 19 -24.23 -25.50 7.24
N ASP A 20 -25.26 -25.51 6.41
CA ASP A 20 -25.19 -25.01 5.04
C ASP A 20 -24.91 -23.50 5.02
N THR A 21 -25.59 -22.72 5.86
CA THR A 21 -25.36 -21.26 5.96
C THR A 21 -23.98 -20.94 6.56
N PHE A 22 -23.57 -21.66 7.61
CA PHE A 22 -22.28 -21.47 8.26
C PHE A 22 -21.10 -21.83 7.35
N GLY A 23 -21.27 -22.85 6.51
CA GLY A 23 -20.23 -23.31 5.58
C GLY A 23 -20.16 -22.53 4.28
N ALA A 24 -21.15 -21.68 3.97
CA ALA A 24 -21.20 -20.94 2.72
C ALA A 24 -20.21 -19.76 2.70
N SER A 25 -19.53 -19.57 1.57
CA SER A 25 -18.59 -18.47 1.34
C SER A 25 -19.09 -17.44 0.32
N ILE A 26 -20.23 -17.66 -0.32
CA ILE A 26 -20.76 -16.77 -1.36
C ILE A 26 -20.93 -15.32 -0.88
N GLY A 27 -21.13 -15.09 0.42
CA GLY A 27 -21.27 -13.76 1.01
C GLY A 27 -20.04 -12.86 0.74
N PHE A 28 -18.88 -13.45 0.59
CA PHE A 28 -17.63 -12.71 0.33
C PHE A 28 -16.91 -13.17 -0.95
N ASP A 29 -16.90 -14.46 -1.32
CA ASP A 29 -16.12 -14.96 -2.46
C ASP A 29 -16.68 -14.55 -3.82
N GLN A 30 -17.94 -14.09 -3.88
CA GLN A 30 -18.49 -13.42 -5.07
C GLN A 30 -17.60 -12.28 -5.59
N ALA A 31 -16.70 -11.75 -4.77
CA ALA A 31 -15.72 -10.77 -5.18
C ALA A 31 -14.73 -11.30 -6.23
N MET A 32 -14.64 -12.63 -6.39
CA MET A 32 -13.81 -13.33 -7.39
C MET A 32 -14.60 -13.85 -8.59
N ALA A 33 -15.89 -13.49 -8.75
CA ALA A 33 -16.74 -14.00 -9.83
C ALA A 33 -16.11 -13.83 -11.23
N LYS A 34 -15.41 -12.74 -11.48
CA LYS A 34 -14.71 -12.51 -12.74
C LYS A 34 -13.53 -13.46 -12.92
N GLU A 35 -12.79 -13.68 -11.85
CA GLU A 35 -11.63 -14.57 -11.82
C GLU A 35 -12.07 -16.03 -12.03
N ASP A 36 -13.16 -16.48 -11.42
CA ASP A 36 -13.70 -17.83 -11.62
C ASP A 36 -14.14 -18.07 -13.06
N ILE A 37 -14.85 -17.12 -13.68
CA ILE A 37 -15.24 -17.23 -15.10
C ILE A 37 -13.99 -17.26 -15.99
N MET A 38 -12.98 -16.44 -15.70
CA MET A 38 -11.72 -16.46 -16.47
C MET A 38 -10.98 -17.79 -16.33
N GLY A 39 -10.86 -18.33 -15.11
CA GLY A 39 -10.28 -19.63 -14.83
C GLY A 39 -11.00 -20.75 -15.59
N SER A 40 -12.33 -20.73 -15.56
CA SER A 40 -13.20 -21.68 -16.24
C SER A 40 -13.07 -21.59 -17.79
N LEU A 41 -13.00 -20.37 -18.34
CA LEU A 41 -12.74 -20.16 -19.79
C LEU A 41 -11.37 -20.70 -20.22
N ALA A 42 -10.32 -20.48 -19.46
CA ALA A 42 -9.00 -21.02 -19.75
C ALA A 42 -8.99 -22.56 -19.68
N HIS A 43 -9.64 -23.11 -18.65
CA HIS A 43 -9.75 -24.54 -18.46
C HIS A 43 -10.47 -25.25 -19.63
N VAL A 44 -11.64 -24.77 -20.03
CA VAL A 44 -12.40 -25.39 -21.16
C VAL A 44 -11.67 -25.23 -22.49
N LYS A 45 -10.96 -24.09 -22.72
CA LYS A 45 -10.13 -23.92 -23.92
C LYS A 45 -8.97 -24.93 -23.95
N MET A 46 -8.36 -25.22 -22.82
CA MET A 46 -7.33 -26.25 -22.68
C MET A 46 -7.93 -27.65 -22.92
N LEU A 47 -9.08 -27.98 -22.31
CA LEU A 47 -9.75 -29.28 -22.53
C LEU A 47 -10.11 -29.51 -23.99
N LYS A 48 -10.49 -28.46 -24.72
CA LYS A 48 -10.73 -28.50 -26.17
C LYS A 48 -9.41 -28.76 -26.93
N ALA A 49 -8.36 -28.04 -26.63
CA ALA A 49 -7.08 -28.15 -27.31
C ALA A 49 -6.43 -29.54 -27.14
N THR A 50 -6.55 -30.11 -25.94
CA THR A 50 -6.07 -31.47 -25.63
C THR A 50 -7.03 -32.59 -26.05
N LYS A 51 -8.17 -32.24 -26.67
CA LYS A 51 -9.21 -33.18 -27.13
C LYS A 51 -9.85 -34.02 -26.02
N ILE A 52 -9.79 -33.57 -24.79
CA ILE A 52 -10.48 -34.19 -23.67
C ILE A 52 -11.99 -33.95 -23.81
N LEU A 53 -12.39 -32.77 -24.28
CA LEU A 53 -13.75 -32.45 -24.69
C LEU A 53 -13.85 -32.37 -26.21
N SER A 54 -15.03 -32.69 -26.73
CA SER A 54 -15.36 -32.45 -28.15
C SER A 54 -15.37 -30.95 -28.42
N ALA A 55 -15.04 -30.53 -29.63
CA ALA A 55 -15.10 -29.12 -30.01
C ALA A 55 -16.50 -28.53 -29.80
N ALA A 56 -17.55 -29.28 -30.12
CA ALA A 56 -18.94 -28.84 -29.98
C ALA A 56 -19.33 -28.57 -28.52
N ASP A 57 -19.01 -29.48 -27.58
CA ASP A 57 -19.27 -29.32 -26.17
C ASP A 57 -18.48 -28.13 -25.60
N ALA A 58 -17.18 -28.04 -25.96
CA ALA A 58 -16.33 -26.97 -25.48
C ALA A 58 -16.80 -25.59 -25.96
N ASP A 59 -17.17 -25.45 -27.23
CA ASP A 59 -17.67 -24.19 -27.81
C ASP A 59 -18.98 -23.75 -27.15
N GLN A 60 -19.87 -24.71 -26.84
CA GLN A 60 -21.11 -24.40 -26.12
C GLN A 60 -20.82 -23.90 -24.69
N ILE A 61 -19.88 -24.51 -23.98
CA ILE A 61 -19.48 -24.08 -22.63
C ILE A 61 -18.82 -22.70 -22.69
N ILE A 62 -17.93 -22.46 -23.65
CA ILE A 62 -17.26 -21.14 -23.84
C ILE A 62 -18.32 -20.07 -24.07
N ALA A 63 -19.26 -20.27 -24.98
CA ALA A 63 -20.32 -19.31 -25.29
C ALA A 63 -21.19 -19.00 -24.04
N GLY A 64 -21.52 -20.03 -23.25
CA GLY A 64 -22.26 -19.87 -22.00
C GLY A 64 -21.49 -19.03 -20.97
N LEU A 65 -20.19 -19.32 -20.76
CA LEU A 65 -19.35 -18.56 -19.84
C LEU A 65 -19.14 -17.11 -20.28
N GLU A 66 -18.93 -16.86 -21.59
CA GLU A 66 -18.81 -15.49 -22.13
C GLU A 66 -20.11 -14.71 -21.93
N LYS A 67 -21.27 -15.33 -22.08
CA LYS A 67 -22.55 -14.70 -21.78
C LYS A 67 -22.73 -14.39 -20.30
N LEU A 68 -22.28 -15.28 -19.38
CA LEU A 68 -22.27 -14.99 -17.95
C LEU A 68 -21.33 -13.85 -17.61
N ALA A 69 -20.14 -13.79 -18.23
CA ALA A 69 -19.19 -12.69 -18.05
C ALA A 69 -19.81 -11.34 -18.44
N ASP A 70 -20.47 -11.28 -19.59
CA ASP A 70 -21.16 -10.09 -20.08
C ASP A 70 -22.30 -9.64 -19.14
N ARG A 71 -23.07 -10.59 -18.64
CA ARG A 71 -24.15 -10.31 -17.67
C ARG A 71 -23.60 -9.81 -16.36
N LEU A 72 -22.54 -10.45 -15.84
CA LEU A 72 -21.87 -10.01 -14.60
C LEU A 72 -21.41 -8.55 -14.68
N GLU A 73 -20.91 -8.11 -15.83
CA GLU A 73 -20.46 -6.73 -16.02
C GLU A 73 -21.61 -5.71 -16.13
N LYS A 74 -22.71 -6.08 -16.80
CA LYS A 74 -23.78 -5.16 -17.13
C LYS A 74 -24.84 -5.04 -16.04
N GLU A 75 -25.20 -6.14 -15.41
CA GLU A 75 -26.37 -6.21 -14.49
C GLU A 75 -26.11 -6.98 -13.20
N GLY A 76 -24.92 -7.64 -13.09
CA GLY A 76 -24.66 -8.59 -12.01
C GLY A 76 -25.26 -9.96 -12.28
N LEU A 77 -24.98 -10.91 -11.37
CA LEU A 77 -25.53 -12.26 -11.41
C LEU A 77 -26.26 -12.56 -10.09
N PRO A 78 -27.37 -13.35 -10.12
CA PRO A 78 -28.15 -13.68 -8.95
C PRO A 78 -27.51 -14.85 -8.18
N PHE A 79 -26.55 -14.54 -7.32
CA PHE A 79 -25.90 -15.54 -6.46
C PHE A 79 -26.78 -15.90 -5.26
N THR A 80 -26.76 -17.17 -4.86
CA THR A 80 -27.58 -17.69 -3.75
C THR A 80 -26.72 -18.47 -2.75
N VAL A 81 -27.14 -18.46 -1.48
CA VAL A 81 -26.47 -19.19 -0.39
C VAL A 81 -26.64 -20.70 -0.53
N GLU A 82 -27.71 -21.16 -1.14
CA GLU A 82 -28.01 -22.57 -1.42
C GLU A 82 -26.91 -23.20 -2.30
N ASN A 83 -26.26 -22.42 -3.12
CA ASN A 83 -25.12 -22.83 -3.96
C ASN A 83 -23.76 -22.66 -3.27
N GLU A 84 -23.71 -22.49 -1.95
CA GLU A 84 -22.53 -22.51 -1.08
C GLU A 84 -21.47 -21.45 -1.43
N ASP A 85 -20.84 -21.51 -2.62
CA ASP A 85 -19.72 -20.68 -3.03
C ASP A 85 -19.88 -20.11 -4.46
N ILE A 86 -18.98 -19.23 -4.87
CA ILE A 86 -19.02 -18.62 -6.21
C ILE A 86 -18.93 -19.65 -7.32
N HIS A 87 -18.13 -20.69 -7.13
CA HIS A 87 -17.90 -21.71 -8.12
C HIS A 87 -19.18 -22.50 -8.42
N MET A 88 -19.90 -22.94 -7.38
CA MET A 88 -21.19 -23.61 -7.51
C MET A 88 -22.25 -22.70 -8.12
N ASN A 89 -22.26 -21.42 -7.74
CA ASN A 89 -23.16 -20.44 -8.32
C ASN A 89 -22.92 -20.27 -9.83
N ILE A 90 -21.66 -20.13 -10.26
CA ILE A 90 -21.34 -20.04 -11.70
C ILE A 90 -21.69 -21.32 -12.43
N GLU A 91 -21.41 -22.53 -11.87
CA GLU A 91 -21.73 -23.81 -12.47
C GLU A 91 -23.26 -24.01 -12.61
N THR A 92 -24.03 -23.59 -11.60
CA THR A 92 -25.51 -23.65 -11.65
C THR A 92 -26.05 -22.71 -12.72
N LEU A 93 -25.62 -21.44 -12.74
CA LEU A 93 -26.05 -20.47 -13.75
C LEU A 93 -25.65 -20.91 -15.17
N LEU A 94 -24.47 -21.51 -15.34
CA LEU A 94 -24.05 -22.08 -16.61
C LEU A 94 -24.97 -23.25 -17.01
N THR A 95 -25.35 -24.10 -16.07
CA THR A 95 -26.26 -25.22 -16.33
C THR A 95 -27.67 -24.75 -16.74
N GLU A 96 -28.16 -23.69 -16.12
CA GLU A 96 -29.40 -23.03 -16.51
C GLU A 96 -29.32 -22.46 -17.94
N GLU A 97 -28.16 -21.94 -18.32
CA GLU A 97 -27.95 -21.29 -19.62
C GLU A 97 -27.79 -22.30 -20.79
N ILE A 98 -27.03 -23.38 -20.58
CA ILE A 98 -26.64 -24.29 -21.66
C ILE A 98 -27.04 -25.76 -21.43
N GLY A 99 -27.71 -26.06 -20.32
CA GLY A 99 -28.15 -27.43 -19.98
C GLY A 99 -27.04 -28.37 -19.49
N PRO A 100 -27.25 -29.70 -19.51
CA PRO A 100 -26.37 -30.69 -18.87
C PRO A 100 -24.92 -30.72 -19.38
N VAL A 101 -24.62 -30.14 -20.54
CA VAL A 101 -23.26 -30.06 -21.09
C VAL A 101 -22.35 -29.24 -20.16
N ALA A 102 -22.90 -28.32 -19.39
CA ALA A 102 -22.16 -27.50 -18.40
C ALA A 102 -21.37 -28.38 -17.42
N GLY A 103 -21.90 -29.52 -16.98
CA GLY A 103 -21.21 -30.43 -16.05
C GLY A 103 -19.88 -31.00 -16.59
N LYS A 104 -19.64 -30.97 -17.90
CA LYS A 104 -18.36 -31.37 -18.50
C LYS A 104 -17.23 -30.40 -18.21
N LEU A 105 -17.52 -29.15 -17.83
CA LEU A 105 -16.54 -28.13 -17.45
C LEU A 105 -15.67 -28.59 -16.28
N HIS A 106 -16.20 -29.34 -15.32
CA HIS A 106 -15.46 -29.80 -14.14
C HIS A 106 -14.47 -30.96 -14.43
N THR A 107 -14.40 -31.48 -15.67
CA THR A 107 -13.48 -32.56 -16.04
C THR A 107 -12.04 -32.19 -15.74
N ALA A 108 -11.30 -33.07 -15.05
CA ALA A 108 -9.88 -32.91 -14.69
C ALA A 108 -9.60 -31.71 -13.77
N ARG A 109 -10.59 -31.15 -13.09
CA ARG A 109 -10.45 -30.01 -12.15
C ARG A 109 -11.00 -30.40 -10.79
N SER A 110 -10.47 -29.78 -9.74
CA SER A 110 -11.00 -29.81 -8.37
C SER A 110 -11.38 -28.40 -7.93
N ARG A 111 -12.24 -28.32 -6.93
CA ARG A 111 -12.51 -27.06 -6.22
C ARG A 111 -11.21 -26.46 -5.66
N ASN A 112 -10.24 -27.29 -5.25
CA ASN A 112 -9.00 -26.87 -4.62
C ASN A 112 -8.10 -26.06 -5.55
N ASP A 113 -7.83 -26.54 -6.76
CA ASP A 113 -7.04 -25.79 -7.74
C ASP A 113 -7.81 -24.63 -8.36
N GLN A 114 -9.14 -24.73 -8.44
CA GLN A 114 -10.01 -23.66 -8.91
C GLN A 114 -9.94 -22.46 -7.99
N VAL A 115 -10.24 -22.63 -6.69
CA VAL A 115 -10.24 -21.53 -5.71
C VAL A 115 -8.85 -20.91 -5.52
N ALA A 116 -7.79 -21.73 -5.55
CA ALA A 116 -6.42 -21.23 -5.49
C ALA A 116 -6.09 -20.37 -6.72
N THR A 117 -6.49 -20.78 -7.93
CA THR A 117 -6.32 -20.00 -9.16
C THR A 117 -7.04 -18.67 -9.10
N ASP A 118 -8.27 -18.66 -8.64
CA ASP A 118 -9.07 -17.43 -8.55
C ASP A 118 -8.47 -16.43 -7.58
N LEU A 119 -7.95 -16.88 -6.44
CA LEU A 119 -7.30 -16.02 -5.47
C LEU A 119 -5.98 -15.43 -6.02
N HIS A 120 -5.19 -16.26 -6.73
CA HIS A 120 -4.00 -15.78 -7.44
C HIS A 120 -4.36 -14.71 -8.49
N LEU A 121 -5.35 -14.96 -9.33
CA LEU A 121 -5.84 -14.01 -10.33
C LEU A 121 -6.35 -12.71 -9.68
N TYR A 122 -7.07 -12.84 -8.55
CA TYR A 122 -7.56 -11.69 -7.80
C TYR A 122 -6.42 -10.80 -7.33
N VAL A 123 -5.43 -11.34 -6.64
CA VAL A 123 -4.28 -10.59 -6.13
C VAL A 123 -3.43 -10.04 -7.29
N LYS A 124 -3.12 -10.88 -8.28
CA LYS A 124 -2.35 -10.50 -9.48
C LYS A 124 -2.92 -9.25 -10.18
N LYS A 125 -4.24 -9.15 -10.29
CA LYS A 125 -4.92 -8.02 -10.92
C LYS A 125 -4.85 -6.73 -10.08
N ARG A 126 -4.75 -6.83 -8.76
CA ARG A 126 -4.75 -5.66 -7.85
C ARG A 126 -3.36 -5.06 -7.65
N LEU A 127 -2.32 -5.87 -7.71
CA LEU A 127 -0.94 -5.43 -7.52
C LEU A 127 -0.52 -4.28 -8.46
N PRO A 128 -0.71 -4.36 -9.80
CA PRO A 128 -0.38 -3.25 -10.68
C PRO A 128 -1.16 -1.97 -10.38
N LYS A 129 -2.43 -2.09 -9.98
CA LYS A 129 -3.26 -0.94 -9.60
C LYS A 129 -2.73 -0.26 -8.34
N ILE A 130 -2.26 -1.03 -7.35
CA ILE A 130 -1.67 -0.48 -6.12
C ILE A 130 -0.35 0.23 -6.45
N VAL A 131 0.50 -0.36 -7.28
CA VAL A 131 1.75 0.24 -7.76
C VAL A 131 1.48 1.56 -8.51
N ASP A 132 0.47 1.61 -9.38
CA ASP A 132 0.06 2.84 -10.08
C ASP A 132 -0.41 3.94 -9.10
N LEU A 133 -1.21 3.57 -8.08
CA LEU A 133 -1.67 4.52 -7.06
C LEU A 133 -0.52 5.03 -6.18
N LEU A 134 0.44 4.17 -5.82
CA LEU A 134 1.66 4.58 -5.12
C LEU A 134 2.49 5.54 -5.97
N THR A 135 2.64 5.26 -7.25
CA THR A 135 3.37 6.12 -8.19
C THR A 135 2.70 7.50 -8.34
N LYS A 136 1.37 7.54 -8.31
CA LYS A 136 0.61 8.81 -8.29
C LYS A 136 0.82 9.60 -7.00
N LEU A 137 0.87 8.92 -5.85
CA LEU A 137 1.19 9.56 -4.57
C LEU A 137 2.63 10.09 -4.57
N GLN A 138 3.59 9.30 -5.07
CA GLN A 138 4.97 9.72 -5.24
C GLN A 138 5.09 10.97 -6.12
N THR A 139 4.35 11.02 -7.23
CA THR A 139 4.29 12.18 -8.12
C THR A 139 3.81 13.43 -7.37
N ALA A 140 2.72 13.31 -6.60
CA ALA A 140 2.19 14.43 -5.82
C ALA A 140 3.21 14.94 -4.77
N LEU A 141 3.93 14.04 -4.10
CA LEU A 141 4.98 14.40 -3.14
C LEU A 141 6.15 15.13 -3.82
N VAL A 142 6.59 14.64 -4.98
CA VAL A 142 7.70 15.24 -5.74
C VAL A 142 7.32 16.62 -6.30
N ASP A 143 6.08 16.79 -6.77
CA ASP A 143 5.61 18.09 -7.24
C ASP A 143 5.51 19.12 -6.11
N GLN A 144 4.99 18.72 -4.95
CA GLN A 144 5.01 19.56 -3.75
C GLN A 144 6.44 19.87 -3.28
N ALA A 145 7.34 18.89 -3.32
CA ALA A 145 8.75 19.10 -2.98
C ALA A 145 9.41 20.11 -3.92
N ALA A 146 9.14 20.01 -5.23
CA ALA A 146 9.68 20.93 -6.25
C ALA A 146 9.18 22.36 -6.04
N ALA A 147 7.91 22.56 -5.67
CA ALA A 147 7.33 23.86 -5.36
C ALA A 147 7.86 24.46 -4.04
N ASN A 148 8.49 23.65 -3.20
CA ASN A 148 8.88 24.00 -1.84
C ASN A 148 10.38 23.73 -1.53
N VAL A 149 11.25 23.68 -2.53
CA VAL A 149 12.70 23.46 -2.36
C VAL A 149 13.29 24.45 -1.35
N LYS A 150 12.92 25.72 -1.43
CA LYS A 150 13.44 26.79 -0.56
C LYS A 150 12.55 27.13 0.62
N THR A 151 11.47 26.39 0.84
CA THR A 151 10.60 26.57 2.01
C THR A 151 11.33 26.02 3.23
N VAL A 152 11.64 26.89 4.19
CA VAL A 152 12.31 26.56 5.45
C VAL A 152 11.28 26.09 6.45
N MET A 153 11.57 25.00 7.18
CA MET A 153 10.78 24.53 8.32
C MET A 153 11.71 24.04 9.43
N PRO A 154 11.27 24.01 10.70
CA PRO A 154 12.01 23.30 11.73
C PRO A 154 12.03 21.79 11.42
N GLY A 155 13.21 21.17 11.55
CA GLY A 155 13.31 19.72 11.67
C GLY A 155 13.06 19.31 13.12
N TYR A 156 12.49 18.14 13.33
CA TYR A 156 12.12 17.66 14.65
C TYR A 156 12.81 16.34 14.98
N THR A 157 13.30 16.25 16.23
CA THR A 157 13.60 14.99 16.91
C THR A 157 12.98 15.07 18.31
N HIS A 158 12.39 13.97 18.79
CA HIS A 158 11.68 13.93 20.11
C HIS A 158 10.59 15.02 20.24
N MET A 159 9.98 15.44 19.11
CA MET A 159 9.05 16.57 19.04
C MET A 159 9.64 17.91 19.54
N GLN A 160 10.96 18.01 19.57
CA GLN A 160 11.68 19.26 19.83
C GLN A 160 12.29 19.79 18.53
N HIS A 161 12.42 21.12 18.41
CA HIS A 161 13.16 21.73 17.31
C HIS A 161 14.60 21.22 17.32
N ALA A 162 15.05 20.70 16.17
CA ALA A 162 16.41 20.22 16.01
C ALA A 162 17.19 21.18 15.11
N GLN A 163 17.14 20.98 13.80
CA GLN A 163 17.85 21.80 12.82
C GLN A 163 16.88 22.26 11.75
N PRO A 164 17.05 23.46 11.14
CA PRO A 164 16.20 23.87 10.03
C PRO A 164 16.43 22.97 8.82
N ILE A 165 15.35 22.61 8.13
CA ILE A 165 15.37 21.78 6.92
C ILE A 165 14.52 22.41 5.81
N SER A 166 14.73 21.97 4.57
CA SER A 166 13.82 22.24 3.47
C SER A 166 12.53 21.40 3.61
N TYR A 167 11.37 22.00 3.44
CA TYR A 167 10.10 21.25 3.35
C TYR A 167 10.09 20.28 2.17
N GLY A 168 10.79 20.64 1.07
CA GLY A 168 11.00 19.71 -0.04
C GLY A 168 11.77 18.45 0.38
N HIS A 169 12.81 18.60 1.20
CA HIS A 169 13.55 17.48 1.77
C HIS A 169 12.66 16.57 2.64
N TYR A 170 11.84 17.18 3.50
CA TYR A 170 10.88 16.46 4.32
C TYR A 170 9.93 15.59 3.47
N LEU A 171 9.34 16.14 2.42
CA LEU A 171 8.43 15.40 1.53
C LEU A 171 9.14 14.25 0.79
N LEU A 172 10.40 14.45 0.39
CA LEU A 172 11.19 13.42 -0.27
C LEU A 172 11.56 12.24 0.64
N ALA A 173 11.56 12.41 1.96
CA ALA A 173 11.69 11.29 2.88
C ALA A 173 10.52 10.31 2.75
N TYR A 174 9.29 10.80 2.62
CA TYR A 174 8.11 9.98 2.34
C TYR A 174 8.13 9.36 0.95
N PHE A 175 8.63 10.08 -0.07
CA PHE A 175 8.88 9.49 -1.38
C PHE A 175 9.72 8.22 -1.28
N GLN A 176 10.81 8.24 -0.50
CA GLN A 176 11.68 7.07 -0.32
C GLN A 176 10.98 5.91 0.41
N MET A 177 10.10 6.20 1.34
CA MET A 177 9.29 5.16 2.01
C MET A 177 8.37 4.46 1.01
N PHE A 178 7.62 5.23 0.22
CA PHE A 178 6.71 4.70 -0.79
C PHE A 178 7.43 4.03 -1.97
N GLN A 179 8.69 4.42 -2.27
CA GLN A 179 9.49 3.70 -3.27
C GLN A 179 9.80 2.27 -2.81
N ARG A 180 10.16 2.10 -1.56
CA ARG A 180 10.34 0.75 -0.99
C ARG A 180 9.04 -0.07 -0.98
N ASP A 181 7.88 0.59 -0.86
CA ASP A 181 6.59 -0.11 -0.96
C ASP A 181 6.29 -0.53 -2.40
N VAL A 182 6.57 0.32 -3.39
CA VAL A 182 6.48 -0.06 -4.82
C VAL A 182 7.32 -1.31 -5.10
N GLU A 183 8.58 -1.34 -4.65
CA GLU A 183 9.49 -2.47 -4.86
C GLU A 183 8.97 -3.76 -4.20
N ARG A 184 8.38 -3.67 -3.00
CA ARG A 184 7.75 -4.81 -2.31
C ARG A 184 6.58 -5.38 -3.11
N PHE A 185 5.66 -4.53 -3.58
CA PHE A 185 4.52 -5.00 -4.37
C PHE A 185 4.96 -5.53 -5.74
N GLN A 186 5.98 -4.96 -6.38
CA GLN A 186 6.58 -5.50 -7.60
C GLN A 186 7.23 -6.87 -7.36
N PHE A 187 7.85 -7.09 -6.22
CA PHE A 187 8.39 -8.40 -5.84
C PHE A 187 7.27 -9.42 -5.61
N ASN A 188 6.23 -9.06 -4.88
CA ASN A 188 5.07 -9.92 -4.65
C ASN A 188 4.37 -10.34 -5.96
N MET A 189 4.39 -9.47 -7.00
CA MET A 189 3.87 -9.84 -8.33
C MET A 189 4.54 -11.11 -8.88
N LYS A 190 5.84 -11.32 -8.65
CA LYS A 190 6.58 -12.50 -9.13
C LYS A 190 6.10 -13.79 -8.46
N HIS A 191 5.82 -13.76 -7.18
CA HIS A 191 5.33 -14.91 -6.42
C HIS A 191 3.85 -15.19 -6.70
N THR A 192 3.08 -14.15 -7.04
CA THR A 192 1.68 -14.30 -7.43
C THR A 192 1.51 -14.82 -8.85
N ASP A 193 2.54 -14.68 -9.71
CA ASP A 193 2.47 -14.96 -11.15
C ASP A 193 2.74 -16.44 -11.49
N ILE A 194 2.17 -17.37 -10.72
CA ILE A 194 2.29 -18.82 -10.91
C ILE A 194 0.89 -19.42 -10.85
N SER A 195 0.55 -20.30 -11.83
CA SER A 195 -0.80 -20.88 -11.97
C SER A 195 -0.96 -22.16 -11.16
N PRO A 196 -1.93 -22.24 -10.24
CA PRO A 196 -2.31 -23.51 -9.59
C PRO A 196 -3.12 -24.44 -10.48
N LEU A 197 -3.79 -23.95 -11.52
CA LEU A 197 -4.77 -24.69 -12.31
C LEU A 197 -4.16 -25.94 -12.92
N GLY A 198 -4.91 -27.06 -12.84
CA GLY A 198 -4.47 -28.38 -13.24
C GLY A 198 -3.73 -29.19 -12.18
N ALA A 199 -3.58 -28.64 -10.97
CA ALA A 199 -3.14 -29.41 -9.80
C ALA A 199 -4.21 -30.38 -9.28
N ALA A 200 -5.43 -30.21 -9.72
CA ALA A 200 -6.63 -30.91 -9.23
C ALA A 200 -6.76 -30.82 -7.70
N ALA A 201 -7.13 -31.90 -7.02
CA ALA A 201 -7.29 -31.87 -5.58
C ALA A 201 -5.95 -31.64 -4.84
N LEU A 202 -4.87 -32.31 -5.29
CA LEU A 202 -3.51 -32.23 -4.73
C LEU A 202 -2.46 -33.06 -5.51
N ALA A 203 -2.90 -34.08 -6.26
CA ALA A 203 -2.01 -35.08 -6.84
C ALA A 203 -1.88 -34.96 -8.36
N GLY A 204 -2.41 -33.89 -8.95
CA GLY A 204 -2.59 -33.80 -10.39
C GLY A 204 -3.76 -34.67 -10.89
N THR A 205 -3.76 -34.99 -12.17
CA THR A 205 -4.86 -35.74 -12.82
C THR A 205 -4.30 -36.79 -13.79
N THR A 206 -5.09 -37.82 -14.04
CA THR A 206 -4.78 -38.86 -15.06
C THR A 206 -5.13 -38.44 -16.49
N PHE A 207 -5.84 -37.33 -16.66
CA PHE A 207 -6.15 -36.76 -17.95
C PHE A 207 -4.91 -36.10 -18.56
N PRO A 208 -4.70 -36.14 -19.89
CA PRO A 208 -3.57 -35.49 -20.55
C PRO A 208 -3.81 -33.98 -20.72
N ILE A 209 -3.96 -33.27 -19.61
CA ILE A 209 -4.11 -31.82 -19.61
C ILE A 209 -2.80 -31.10 -19.96
N ASP A 210 -2.93 -29.86 -20.42
CA ASP A 210 -1.81 -28.95 -20.69
C ASP A 210 -1.86 -27.77 -19.70
N ARG A 211 -1.05 -27.86 -18.62
CA ARG A 211 -0.97 -26.82 -17.59
C ARG A 211 -0.27 -25.56 -18.06
N GLU A 212 0.68 -25.69 -19.01
CA GLU A 212 1.38 -24.52 -19.59
C GLU A 212 0.41 -23.71 -20.45
N LEU A 213 -0.41 -24.37 -21.25
CA LEU A 213 -1.46 -23.70 -22.02
C LEU A 213 -2.46 -22.99 -21.10
N SER A 214 -2.92 -23.63 -20.02
CA SER A 214 -3.85 -23.02 -19.06
C SER A 214 -3.23 -21.79 -18.39
N ALA A 215 -1.97 -21.87 -17.95
CA ALA A 215 -1.23 -20.77 -17.37
C ALA A 215 -1.09 -19.59 -18.36
N SER A 216 -0.70 -19.89 -19.60
CA SER A 216 -0.58 -18.89 -20.67
C SER A 216 -1.89 -18.19 -20.98
N LEU A 217 -3.00 -18.93 -21.07
CA LEU A 217 -4.34 -18.37 -21.31
C LEU A 217 -4.80 -17.41 -20.19
N LEU A 218 -4.33 -17.62 -18.96
CA LEU A 218 -4.58 -16.78 -17.80
C LEU A 218 -3.53 -15.68 -17.60
N GLY A 219 -2.50 -15.66 -18.46
CA GLY A 219 -1.41 -14.69 -18.40
C GLY A 219 -0.46 -14.92 -17.22
N PHE A 220 -0.39 -16.13 -16.66
CA PHE A 220 0.63 -16.50 -15.68
C PHE A 220 1.96 -16.84 -16.37
N ALA A 221 3.06 -16.58 -15.67
CA ALA A 221 4.40 -16.86 -16.17
C ALA A 221 4.68 -18.37 -16.31
N ALA A 222 4.15 -19.21 -15.41
CA ALA A 222 4.31 -20.66 -15.40
C ALA A 222 3.24 -21.33 -14.53
N PRO A 223 3.02 -22.64 -14.66
CA PRO A 223 2.29 -23.43 -13.67
C PRO A 223 3.20 -23.73 -12.46
N TYR A 224 2.59 -23.97 -11.28
CA TYR A 224 3.30 -24.51 -10.11
C TYR A 224 4.03 -25.81 -10.45
N ALA A 225 5.27 -25.94 -9.97
CA ALA A 225 6.10 -27.12 -10.21
C ALA A 225 5.64 -28.36 -9.43
N ASN A 226 4.89 -28.17 -8.34
CA ASN A 226 4.35 -29.25 -7.50
C ASN A 226 2.86 -29.04 -7.28
N SER A 227 2.04 -30.07 -7.56
CA SER A 227 0.57 -29.98 -7.48
C SER A 227 0.05 -29.90 -6.04
N LEU A 228 0.78 -30.47 -5.07
CA LEU A 228 0.40 -30.43 -3.68
C LEU A 228 0.66 -29.02 -3.09
N ASP A 229 1.78 -28.42 -3.46
CA ASP A 229 2.14 -27.04 -3.13
C ASP A 229 1.14 -26.06 -3.76
N ALA A 230 0.79 -26.23 -5.02
CA ALA A 230 -0.13 -25.37 -5.77
C ALA A 230 -1.49 -25.12 -5.10
N VAL A 231 -2.02 -26.11 -4.39
CA VAL A 231 -3.31 -26.00 -3.67
C VAL A 231 -3.14 -25.62 -2.20
N SER A 232 -1.91 -25.67 -1.68
CA SER A 232 -1.59 -25.37 -0.27
C SER A 232 -1.06 -23.96 -0.08
N ASP A 233 -0.33 -23.42 -1.06
CA ASP A 233 0.39 -22.15 -0.95
C ASP A 233 -0.55 -20.95 -0.73
N ARG A 234 -0.19 -20.13 0.24
CA ARG A 234 -0.77 -18.80 0.48
C ARG A 234 0.31 -17.76 0.78
N ASP A 235 1.59 -18.06 0.46
CA ASP A 235 2.70 -17.14 0.71
C ASP A 235 2.50 -15.82 -0.04
N PHE A 236 2.03 -15.88 -1.30
CA PHE A 236 1.70 -14.69 -2.10
C PHE A 236 0.65 -13.78 -1.42
N ALA A 237 -0.30 -14.36 -0.69
CA ALA A 237 -1.34 -13.65 0.04
C ALA A 237 -0.80 -13.08 1.36
N LEU A 238 0.02 -13.83 2.09
CA LEU A 238 0.74 -13.37 3.29
C LEU A 238 1.70 -12.23 2.95
N GLU A 239 2.45 -12.33 1.85
CA GLU A 239 3.29 -11.25 1.35
C GLU A 239 2.48 -10.00 1.01
N PHE A 240 1.34 -10.17 0.32
CA PHE A 240 0.44 -9.06 0.01
C PHE A 240 0.00 -8.33 1.27
N LEU A 241 -0.52 -9.04 2.28
CA LEU A 241 -0.97 -8.44 3.54
C LEU A 241 0.19 -7.85 4.37
N SER A 242 1.37 -8.45 4.33
CA SER A 242 2.57 -7.93 4.97
C SER A 242 3.01 -6.61 4.32
N ASN A 243 3.06 -6.55 3.00
CA ASN A 243 3.38 -5.34 2.23
C ASN A 243 2.33 -4.25 2.45
N ALA A 244 1.06 -4.62 2.49
CA ALA A 244 -0.06 -3.75 2.84
C ALA A 244 0.09 -3.15 4.25
N SER A 245 0.49 -3.96 5.22
CA SER A 245 0.73 -3.52 6.60
C SER A 245 1.87 -2.50 6.68
N ILE A 246 2.98 -2.75 5.99
CA ILE A 246 4.12 -1.81 5.94
C ILE A 246 3.71 -0.50 5.26
N LEU A 247 2.99 -0.57 4.14
CA LEU A 247 2.44 0.61 3.47
C LEU A 247 1.56 1.43 4.41
N MET A 248 0.68 0.78 5.17
CA MET A 248 -0.19 1.48 6.11
C MET A 248 0.58 2.12 7.27
N VAL A 249 1.73 1.55 7.71
CA VAL A 249 2.64 2.23 8.65
C VAL A 249 3.15 3.54 8.05
N HIS A 250 3.58 3.55 6.79
CA HIS A 250 4.08 4.75 6.14
C HIS A 250 2.97 5.80 5.96
N LEU A 251 1.77 5.38 5.53
CA LEU A 251 0.60 6.27 5.43
C LEU A 251 0.20 6.82 6.80
N SER A 252 0.19 5.99 7.85
CA SER A 252 -0.13 6.40 9.22
C SER A 252 0.84 7.46 9.74
N ARG A 253 2.14 7.29 9.51
CA ARG A 253 3.16 8.28 9.91
C ARG A 253 2.98 9.60 9.18
N LEU A 254 2.73 9.56 7.87
CA LEU A 254 2.43 10.78 7.11
C LEU A 254 1.15 11.45 7.61
N CYS A 255 0.09 10.68 7.89
CA CYS A 255 -1.15 11.20 8.48
C CYS A 255 -0.92 11.88 9.82
N GLU A 256 -0.14 11.24 10.71
CA GLU A 256 0.19 11.80 12.03
C GLU A 256 0.82 13.19 11.91
N GLU A 257 1.83 13.32 11.02
CA GLU A 257 2.50 14.61 10.83
C GLU A 257 1.60 15.63 10.11
N LEU A 258 0.77 15.22 9.14
CA LEU A 258 -0.21 16.12 8.53
C LEU A 258 -1.21 16.68 9.56
N ILE A 259 -1.64 15.83 10.52
CA ILE A 259 -2.51 16.26 11.63
C ILE A 259 -1.80 17.30 12.51
N TYR A 260 -0.53 17.07 12.88
CA TYR A 260 0.25 18.07 13.62
C TYR A 260 0.38 19.36 12.81
N TRP A 261 0.83 19.28 11.57
CA TRP A 261 1.12 20.45 10.75
C TRP A 261 -0.12 21.29 10.41
N CYS A 262 -1.32 20.71 10.40
CA CYS A 262 -2.56 21.46 10.19
C CYS A 262 -3.26 21.89 11.49
N SER A 263 -2.75 21.50 12.67
CA SER A 263 -3.31 21.95 13.95
C SER A 263 -3.20 23.46 14.13
N TYR A 264 -4.01 24.02 15.02
CA TYR A 264 -4.00 25.46 15.33
C TYR A 264 -2.63 25.94 15.82
N GLU A 265 -1.95 25.14 16.64
CA GLU A 265 -0.65 25.42 17.21
C GLU A 265 0.44 25.51 16.13
N PHE A 266 0.53 24.51 15.27
CA PHE A 266 1.52 24.49 14.19
C PHE A 266 1.09 25.36 13.00
N GLY A 267 -0.02 25.03 12.35
CA GLY A 267 -0.57 25.77 11.20
C GLY A 267 0.41 25.91 10.03
N TYR A 268 1.28 24.93 9.85
CA TYR A 268 2.29 24.89 8.78
C TYR A 268 1.67 24.57 7.41
N ILE A 269 0.59 23.81 7.42
CA ILE A 269 -0.18 23.47 6.25
C ILE A 269 -1.68 23.67 6.50
N GLU A 270 -2.43 23.73 5.42
CA GLU A 270 -3.89 23.67 5.44
C GLU A 270 -4.36 22.66 4.40
N LEU A 271 -5.22 21.72 4.82
CA LEU A 271 -5.87 20.78 3.91
C LEU A 271 -6.96 21.50 3.10
N ALA A 272 -7.13 21.14 1.83
CA ALA A 272 -8.22 21.66 1.03
C ALA A 272 -9.58 21.23 1.61
N ASP A 273 -10.62 22.03 1.43
CA ASP A 273 -11.97 21.83 2.01
C ASP A 273 -12.55 20.45 1.67
N GLN A 274 -12.27 19.96 0.47
CA GLN A 274 -12.73 18.63 0.01
C GLN A 274 -12.11 17.44 0.75
N TYR A 275 -11.07 17.66 1.57
CA TYR A 275 -10.39 16.63 2.39
C TYR A 275 -10.43 16.96 3.89
N ALA A 276 -11.28 17.89 4.28
CA ALA A 276 -11.48 18.28 5.66
C ALA A 276 -12.97 18.34 5.96
N THR A 277 -13.34 18.33 7.24
CA THR A 277 -14.73 18.52 7.66
C THR A 277 -14.84 19.68 8.64
N GLY A 278 -16.03 20.26 8.72
CA GLY A 278 -16.36 21.29 9.69
C GLY A 278 -16.97 20.71 10.95
N SER A 279 -17.42 21.61 11.83
CA SER A 279 -18.21 21.28 13.01
C SER A 279 -19.61 21.86 12.90
N SER A 280 -20.63 21.10 13.29
CA SER A 280 -22.03 21.58 13.30
C SER A 280 -22.30 22.66 14.35
N ILE A 281 -21.38 22.80 15.34
CA ILE A 281 -21.54 23.75 16.45
C ILE A 281 -20.44 24.82 16.53
N MET A 282 -19.27 24.55 15.92
CA MET A 282 -18.10 25.43 15.95
C MET A 282 -17.76 25.89 14.53
N PRO A 283 -18.24 27.06 14.05
CA PRO A 283 -18.09 27.48 12.65
C PRO A 283 -16.64 27.66 12.18
N GLN A 284 -15.71 27.90 13.10
CA GLN A 284 -14.29 28.11 12.81
C GLN A 284 -13.49 26.81 12.66
N LYS A 285 -14.08 25.66 13.01
CA LYS A 285 -13.35 24.39 13.10
C LYS A 285 -13.24 23.71 11.76
N LYS A 286 -12.03 23.26 11.41
CA LYS A 286 -11.71 22.48 10.22
C LYS A 286 -10.87 21.29 10.63
N ASN A 287 -11.41 20.08 10.47
CA ASN A 287 -10.84 18.85 10.98
C ASN A 287 -10.09 18.08 9.88
N PRO A 288 -8.95 17.44 10.17
CA PRO A 288 -8.21 16.60 9.25
C PRO A 288 -8.74 15.15 9.22
N ASP A 289 -10.07 14.97 9.16
CA ASP A 289 -10.72 13.66 9.35
C ASP A 289 -10.19 12.57 8.42
N MET A 290 -9.81 12.92 7.18
CA MET A 290 -9.30 11.94 6.23
C MET A 290 -7.94 11.39 6.67
N ALA A 291 -7.07 12.24 7.20
CA ALA A 291 -5.80 11.79 7.76
C ALA A 291 -6.02 10.93 9.02
N GLU A 292 -6.93 11.33 9.90
CA GLU A 292 -7.28 10.56 11.11
C GLU A 292 -7.84 9.19 10.74
N LEU A 293 -8.73 9.13 9.76
CA LEU A 293 -9.37 7.88 9.32
C LEU A 293 -8.36 6.93 8.67
N ILE A 294 -7.46 7.41 7.81
CA ILE A 294 -6.39 6.58 7.21
C ILE A 294 -5.48 6.05 8.33
N ARG A 295 -5.08 6.88 9.28
CA ARG A 295 -4.30 6.47 10.45
C ARG A 295 -5.01 5.36 11.23
N GLY A 296 -6.31 5.51 11.51
CA GLY A 296 -7.11 4.52 12.21
C GLY A 296 -7.26 3.18 11.47
N LYS A 297 -7.38 3.22 10.12
CA LYS A 297 -7.52 2.02 9.28
C LYS A 297 -6.27 1.11 9.26
N THR A 298 -5.13 1.59 9.72
CA THR A 298 -3.88 0.80 9.84
C THR A 298 -4.07 -0.44 10.70
N GLY A 299 -4.78 -0.31 11.85
CA GLY A 299 -5.05 -1.44 12.73
C GLY A 299 -5.89 -2.55 12.09
N ARG A 300 -6.75 -2.19 11.13
CA ARG A 300 -7.57 -3.14 10.36
C ARG A 300 -6.68 -4.06 9.51
N ILE A 301 -5.75 -3.50 8.75
CA ILE A 301 -4.83 -4.26 7.90
C ILE A 301 -3.88 -5.15 8.73
N PHE A 302 -3.47 -4.68 9.91
CA PHE A 302 -2.69 -5.52 10.84
C PHE A 302 -3.50 -6.72 11.33
N GLY A 303 -4.81 -6.53 11.57
CA GLY A 303 -5.72 -7.61 11.90
C GLY A 303 -5.82 -8.64 10.80
N ASP A 304 -5.96 -8.21 9.54
CA ASP A 304 -6.04 -9.08 8.35
C ASP A 304 -4.78 -9.95 8.21
N LEU A 305 -3.59 -9.34 8.32
CA LEU A 305 -2.33 -10.08 8.29
C LEU A 305 -2.22 -11.10 9.44
N THR A 306 -2.53 -10.67 10.65
CA THR A 306 -2.44 -11.53 11.84
C THR A 306 -3.45 -12.68 11.75
N GLY A 307 -4.65 -12.42 11.22
CA GLY A 307 -5.67 -13.41 10.96
C GLY A 307 -5.16 -14.51 10.03
N LEU A 308 -4.67 -14.14 8.85
CA LEU A 308 -4.19 -15.11 7.86
C LEU A 308 -2.96 -15.89 8.35
N LEU A 309 -1.99 -15.23 9.01
CA LEU A 309 -0.86 -15.92 9.65
C LEU A 309 -1.34 -16.96 10.67
N THR A 310 -2.38 -16.62 11.43
CA THR A 310 -2.94 -17.53 12.44
C THR A 310 -3.66 -18.72 11.81
N VAL A 311 -4.39 -18.50 10.73
CA VAL A 311 -5.02 -19.59 9.96
C VAL A 311 -3.96 -20.54 9.42
N MET A 312 -2.93 -20.02 8.75
CA MET A 312 -1.95 -20.84 8.03
C MET A 312 -0.96 -21.59 8.93
N LYS A 313 -0.65 -21.08 10.14
CA LYS A 313 0.47 -21.53 11.00
C LYS A 313 0.51 -23.03 11.36
N GLY A 314 -0.58 -23.73 11.27
CA GLY A 314 -0.65 -25.12 11.74
C GLY A 314 -1.41 -26.04 10.80
N LEU A 315 -1.77 -25.56 9.59
CA LEU A 315 -2.48 -26.37 8.63
C LEU A 315 -1.58 -27.43 8.00
N PRO A 316 -2.07 -28.67 7.84
CA PRO A 316 -1.39 -29.65 7.01
C PRO A 316 -1.49 -29.26 5.54
N LEU A 317 -0.66 -29.89 4.71
CA LEU A 317 -0.64 -29.65 3.26
C LEU A 317 -1.99 -29.96 2.60
N ALA A 318 -2.15 -29.54 1.37
CA ALA A 318 -3.35 -29.49 0.56
C ALA A 318 -4.38 -28.46 1.09
N TYR A 319 -5.65 -28.77 1.03
CA TYR A 319 -6.74 -27.86 1.39
C TYR A 319 -7.49 -28.36 2.63
N ASN A 320 -7.69 -27.48 3.58
CA ASN A 320 -8.60 -27.66 4.70
C ASN A 320 -9.64 -26.52 4.69
N LYS A 321 -10.81 -26.73 5.24
CA LYS A 321 -11.91 -25.73 5.21
C LYS A 321 -11.50 -24.42 5.91
N ASP A 322 -10.52 -24.44 6.80
CA ASP A 322 -9.86 -23.26 7.42
C ASP A 322 -9.40 -22.26 6.36
N MET A 323 -8.93 -22.72 5.20
CA MET A 323 -8.49 -21.88 4.09
C MET A 323 -9.63 -21.08 3.42
N GLN A 324 -10.88 -21.29 3.82
CA GLN A 324 -11.98 -20.39 3.43
C GLN A 324 -11.79 -18.99 4.03
N GLU A 325 -11.13 -18.90 5.20
CA GLU A 325 -10.81 -17.66 5.89
C GLU A 325 -9.64 -16.88 5.26
N ASP A 326 -9.02 -17.38 4.21
CA ASP A 326 -7.87 -16.73 3.54
C ASP A 326 -8.26 -15.49 2.70
N LYS A 327 -9.54 -15.29 2.40
CA LYS A 327 -10.04 -14.34 1.39
C LYS A 327 -10.48 -13.00 1.97
N GLU A 328 -11.26 -13.01 3.04
CA GLU A 328 -11.93 -11.82 3.57
C GLU A 328 -10.92 -10.73 3.93
N GLY A 329 -9.82 -11.07 4.62
CA GLY A 329 -8.76 -10.12 4.95
C GLY A 329 -8.09 -9.52 3.72
N ILE A 330 -7.89 -10.30 2.65
CA ILE A 330 -7.34 -9.80 1.39
C ILE A 330 -8.31 -8.82 0.73
N PHE A 331 -9.59 -9.18 0.66
CA PHE A 331 -10.61 -8.31 0.07
C PHE A 331 -10.76 -7.00 0.85
N ASP A 332 -10.72 -7.09 2.18
CA ASP A 332 -10.78 -5.94 3.06
C ASP A 332 -9.55 -5.03 2.91
N ALA A 333 -8.36 -5.62 2.86
CA ALA A 333 -7.13 -4.88 2.63
C ALA A 333 -7.17 -4.10 1.31
N VAL A 334 -7.61 -4.72 0.21
CA VAL A 334 -7.77 -4.02 -1.09
C VAL A 334 -8.76 -2.88 -1.00
N LYS A 335 -9.95 -3.12 -0.38
CA LYS A 335 -10.99 -2.10 -0.18
C LYS A 335 -10.52 -0.94 0.71
N THR A 336 -9.53 -1.17 1.54
CA THR A 336 -8.98 -0.16 2.45
C THR A 336 -7.82 0.61 1.82
N ILE A 337 -6.85 -0.08 1.22
CA ILE A 337 -5.63 0.54 0.66
C ILE A 337 -5.93 1.42 -0.55
N VAL A 338 -6.75 0.93 -1.49
CA VAL A 338 -7.02 1.64 -2.74
C VAL A 338 -7.59 3.04 -2.48
N PRO A 339 -8.69 3.21 -1.73
CA PRO A 339 -9.21 4.55 -1.43
C PRO A 339 -8.27 5.35 -0.52
N SER A 340 -7.52 4.72 0.40
CA SER A 340 -6.55 5.43 1.24
C SER A 340 -5.45 6.09 0.43
N LEU A 341 -4.89 5.40 -0.57
CA LEU A 341 -3.91 5.97 -1.50
C LEU A 341 -4.49 7.09 -2.36
N GLN A 342 -5.72 6.95 -2.84
CA GLN A 342 -6.40 7.98 -3.63
C GLN A 342 -6.65 9.25 -2.82
N VAL A 343 -7.18 9.10 -1.60
CA VAL A 343 -7.44 10.22 -0.69
C VAL A 343 -6.14 10.90 -0.27
N MET A 344 -5.11 10.13 0.11
CA MET A 344 -3.80 10.68 0.47
C MET A 344 -3.19 11.46 -0.71
N THR A 345 -3.24 10.91 -1.91
CA THR A 345 -2.75 11.60 -3.12
C THR A 345 -3.46 12.92 -3.32
N GLY A 346 -4.79 12.94 -3.13
CA GLY A 346 -5.59 14.16 -3.22
C GLY A 346 -5.22 15.19 -2.15
N MET A 347 -5.08 14.78 -0.89
CA MET A 347 -4.63 15.66 0.19
C MET A 347 -3.28 16.30 -0.12
N ILE A 348 -2.27 15.50 -0.50
CA ILE A 348 -0.92 16.01 -0.79
C ILE A 348 -0.94 16.96 -1.99
N ARG A 349 -1.68 16.64 -3.05
CA ARG A 349 -1.74 17.47 -4.26
C ARG A 349 -2.34 18.85 -4.00
N THR A 350 -3.28 18.95 -3.06
CA THR A 350 -4.10 20.15 -2.87
C THR A 350 -3.83 20.91 -1.59
N LEU A 351 -2.94 20.40 -0.70
CA LEU A 351 -2.60 21.10 0.53
C LEU A 351 -1.95 22.46 0.25
N HIS A 352 -2.28 23.43 1.07
CA HIS A 352 -1.65 24.75 1.09
C HIS A 352 -0.50 24.79 2.10
N VAL A 353 0.66 25.31 1.70
CA VAL A 353 1.86 25.41 2.55
C VAL A 353 1.99 26.84 3.08
N ASN A 354 1.94 27.02 4.39
CA ASN A 354 2.14 28.30 5.04
C ASN A 354 3.64 28.57 5.28
N LYS A 355 4.33 28.95 4.19
CA LYS A 355 5.78 29.15 4.19
C LYS A 355 6.25 30.13 5.25
N LYS A 356 5.50 31.23 5.46
CA LYS A 356 5.85 32.26 6.44
C LYS A 356 5.79 31.71 7.88
N LYS A 357 4.77 30.91 8.21
CA LYS A 357 4.63 30.35 9.56
C LYS A 357 5.70 29.28 9.83
N MET A 358 6.02 28.45 8.83
CA MET A 358 7.15 27.49 8.91
C MET A 358 8.48 28.20 9.14
N GLU A 359 8.79 29.20 8.34
CA GLU A 359 10.04 29.98 8.47
C GLU A 359 10.10 30.71 9.80
N HIS A 360 9.01 31.37 10.23
CA HIS A 360 8.95 32.06 11.51
C HIS A 360 9.26 31.13 12.70
N ALA A 361 8.86 29.88 12.62
CA ALA A 361 9.10 28.89 13.67
C ALA A 361 10.59 28.50 13.79
N THR A 362 11.43 28.79 12.79
CA THR A 362 12.90 28.60 12.86
C THR A 362 13.64 29.83 13.38
N HIS A 363 12.91 30.89 13.70
CA HIS A 363 13.49 32.08 14.33
C HIS A 363 13.32 31.98 15.85
N ASN A 364 14.29 32.38 16.59
CA ASN A 364 14.23 32.47 18.05
C ASN A 364 14.10 31.12 18.79
N ASP A 365 14.58 30.03 18.21
CA ASP A 365 14.43 28.67 18.73
C ASP A 365 15.77 27.96 19.02
N PHE A 366 16.89 28.62 18.83
CA PHE A 366 18.26 28.08 18.94
C PHE A 366 18.52 26.88 18.00
N SER A 367 17.69 26.57 17.01
CA SER A 367 17.92 25.50 16.04
C SER A 367 19.17 25.69 15.21
N ASN A 368 19.73 26.91 15.23
CA ASN A 368 21.00 27.30 14.60
C ASN A 368 22.22 27.15 15.53
N ALA A 369 22.08 26.60 16.72
CA ALA A 369 23.19 26.43 17.66
C ALA A 369 24.32 25.53 17.09
N THR A 370 23.94 24.48 16.36
CA THR A 370 24.92 23.61 15.68
C THR A 370 25.72 24.37 14.62
N GLU A 371 25.08 25.31 13.91
CA GLU A 371 25.75 26.15 12.91
C GLU A 371 26.84 27.00 13.52
N LEU A 372 26.61 27.52 14.74
CA LEU A 372 27.61 28.28 15.50
C LEU A 372 28.75 27.39 15.96
N ALA A 373 28.48 26.19 16.44
CA ALA A 373 29.50 25.22 16.86
C ALA A 373 30.41 24.83 15.67
N ASP A 374 29.78 24.52 14.52
CA ASP A 374 30.54 24.24 13.28
C ASP A 374 31.35 25.41 12.81
N TYR A 375 30.78 26.64 12.89
CA TYR A 375 31.52 27.87 12.55
C TYR A 375 32.75 28.06 13.44
N LEU A 376 32.61 27.92 14.76
CA LEU A 376 33.71 27.98 15.71
C LEU A 376 34.79 26.93 15.39
N ALA A 377 34.38 25.72 15.02
CA ALA A 377 35.31 24.68 14.62
C ALA A 377 36.11 25.07 13.36
N THR A 378 35.46 25.74 12.39
CA THR A 378 36.18 26.26 11.19
C THR A 378 37.15 27.40 11.50
N LYS A 379 36.98 28.09 12.63
CA LYS A 379 37.88 29.10 13.16
C LYS A 379 38.95 28.53 14.10
N GLY A 380 39.13 27.21 14.13
CA GLY A 380 40.18 26.51 14.88
C GLY A 380 39.84 26.13 16.31
N VAL A 381 38.60 26.34 16.77
CA VAL A 381 38.14 25.85 18.09
C VAL A 381 37.83 24.34 18.00
N PRO A 382 38.43 23.49 18.88
CA PRO A 382 38.06 22.07 18.88
C PRO A 382 36.53 21.87 19.06
N PHE A 383 35.94 20.99 18.28
CA PHE A 383 34.47 20.85 18.21
C PHE A 383 33.81 20.66 19.59
N ARG A 384 34.43 19.82 20.45
CA ARG A 384 33.90 19.59 21.82
C ARG A 384 33.86 20.88 22.64
N GLN A 385 34.90 21.70 22.54
CA GLN A 385 34.95 23.02 23.18
C GLN A 385 33.97 24.00 22.54
N ALA A 386 33.86 24.00 21.20
CA ALA A 386 32.85 24.80 20.50
C ALA A 386 31.42 24.45 20.97
N HIS A 387 31.12 23.18 21.14
CA HIS A 387 29.83 22.72 21.64
C HIS A 387 29.54 23.23 23.09
N GLU A 388 30.53 23.17 23.97
CA GLU A 388 30.42 23.70 25.35
C GLU A 388 30.14 25.20 25.35
N ILE A 389 30.94 25.97 24.61
CA ILE A 389 30.77 27.43 24.44
C ILE A 389 29.36 27.77 23.95
N VAL A 390 28.91 27.09 22.91
CA VAL A 390 27.57 27.32 22.34
C VAL A 390 26.46 26.95 23.36
N GLY A 391 26.66 25.88 24.12
CA GLY A 391 25.75 25.49 25.21
C GLY A 391 25.60 26.58 26.28
N GLU A 392 26.71 27.24 26.68
CA GLU A 392 26.68 28.37 27.60
C GLU A 392 25.99 29.59 27.01
N LEU A 393 26.19 29.87 25.71
CA LEU A 393 25.51 30.99 25.02
C LEU A 393 24.01 30.77 24.93
N VAL A 394 23.58 29.54 24.62
CA VAL A 394 22.17 29.14 24.60
C VAL A 394 21.56 29.28 25.99
N LEU A 395 22.23 28.78 27.03
CA LEU A 395 21.75 28.93 28.42
C LEU A 395 21.62 30.40 28.81
N LYS A 396 22.58 31.24 28.41
CA LYS A 396 22.50 32.69 28.65
C LYS A 396 21.32 33.30 27.90
N GLY A 397 21.15 32.92 26.63
CA GLY A 397 20.02 33.38 25.80
C GLY A 397 18.67 33.04 26.42
N LEU A 398 18.50 31.79 26.87
CA LEU A 398 17.28 31.35 27.55
C LEU A 398 16.97 32.16 28.82
N LYS A 399 17.99 32.58 29.57
CA LYS A 399 17.82 33.41 30.78
C LYS A 399 17.49 34.87 30.47
N THR A 400 17.97 35.38 29.34
CA THR A 400 17.86 36.83 29.01
C THR A 400 16.79 37.12 27.96
N GLY A 401 16.24 36.10 27.31
CA GLY A 401 15.34 36.23 26.14
C GLY A 401 16.03 36.65 24.86
N ALA A 402 17.38 36.63 24.80
CA ALA A 402 18.16 36.97 23.62
C ALA A 402 18.52 35.72 22.81
N ASN A 403 18.47 35.79 21.46
CA ASN A 403 18.89 34.72 20.59
C ASN A 403 20.37 34.80 20.23
N LEU A 404 20.91 33.72 19.62
CA LEU A 404 22.32 33.76 19.18
C LEU A 404 22.60 34.92 18.21
N ALA A 405 21.66 35.25 17.35
CA ALA A 405 21.83 36.36 16.40
C ALA A 405 21.82 37.77 17.06
N ASP A 406 21.33 37.87 18.29
CA ASP A 406 21.24 39.13 19.02
C ASP A 406 22.53 39.44 19.84
N ILE A 407 23.43 38.48 19.93
CA ILE A 407 24.69 38.63 20.68
C ILE A 407 25.60 39.58 19.94
N PRO A 408 26.11 40.70 20.58
CA PRO A 408 27.03 41.63 19.98
C PRO A 408 28.33 40.95 19.50
N LEU A 409 28.90 41.46 18.40
CA LEU A 409 30.13 40.90 17.81
C LEU A 409 31.29 40.89 18.81
N GLU A 410 31.40 41.93 19.63
CA GLU A 410 32.44 42.06 20.67
C GLU A 410 32.39 40.89 21.67
N GLN A 411 31.21 40.39 22.01
CA GLN A 411 31.06 39.22 22.88
C GLN A 411 31.51 37.92 22.17
N TYR A 412 31.21 37.77 20.90
CA TYR A 412 31.77 36.68 20.11
C TYR A 412 33.28 36.73 20.02
N GLN A 413 33.86 37.93 19.82
CA GLN A 413 35.31 38.14 19.73
C GLN A 413 36.04 37.93 21.08
N GLN A 414 35.35 38.06 22.19
CA GLN A 414 35.88 37.68 23.51
C GLN A 414 36.09 36.15 23.61
N ILE A 415 35.25 35.38 22.91
CA ILE A 415 35.37 33.92 22.85
C ILE A 415 36.51 33.50 21.93
N ASN A 416 36.53 34.07 20.73
CA ASN A 416 37.62 33.86 19.78
C ASN A 416 37.79 35.13 18.91
N PRO A 417 38.95 35.81 18.96
CA PRO A 417 39.18 37.03 18.20
C PRO A 417 39.08 36.86 16.66
N GLN A 418 39.13 35.64 16.14
CA GLN A 418 38.97 35.36 14.70
C GLN A 418 37.52 35.41 14.24
N ILE A 419 36.55 35.53 15.15
CA ILE A 419 35.15 35.67 14.79
C ILE A 419 34.91 37.04 14.20
N THR A 420 34.29 37.08 13.04
CA THR A 420 33.93 38.31 12.34
C THR A 420 32.42 38.37 12.11
N ALA A 421 31.91 39.44 11.50
CA ALA A 421 30.47 39.64 11.30
C ALA A 421 29.83 38.55 10.43
N ASP A 422 30.60 37.69 9.80
CA ASP A 422 30.14 36.53 9.06
C ASP A 422 29.44 35.48 9.94
N VAL A 423 29.62 35.53 11.26
CA VAL A 423 28.88 34.71 12.25
C VAL A 423 27.36 34.88 12.10
N TYR A 424 26.90 36.09 11.85
CA TYR A 424 25.46 36.35 11.68
C TYR A 424 24.89 35.77 10.40
N GLU A 425 25.71 35.59 9.36
CA GLU A 425 25.27 34.93 8.13
C GLU A 425 25.07 33.43 8.34
N VAL A 426 25.96 32.75 9.06
CA VAL A 426 25.84 31.32 9.28
C VAL A 426 24.67 30.96 10.18
N LEU A 427 24.22 31.89 11.01
CA LEU A 427 23.05 31.72 11.90
C LEU A 427 21.70 31.85 11.18
N LYS A 428 21.66 32.32 9.92
CA LYS A 428 20.41 32.43 9.16
C LYS A 428 19.92 31.06 8.74
N PRO A 429 18.65 30.68 8.98
CA PRO A 429 18.13 29.36 8.64
C PRO A 429 18.34 28.96 7.16
N HIS A 430 18.13 29.89 6.22
CA HIS A 430 18.39 29.64 4.79
C HIS A 430 19.86 29.32 4.49
N VAL A 431 20.79 29.97 5.16
CA VAL A 431 22.23 29.74 4.99
C VAL A 431 22.60 28.39 5.61
N ALA A 432 22.07 28.10 6.79
CA ALA A 432 22.26 26.83 7.47
C ALA A 432 21.85 25.65 6.58
N ILE A 433 20.68 25.72 5.94
CA ILE A 433 20.21 24.71 5.00
C ILE A 433 21.12 24.66 3.76
N ALA A 434 21.40 25.82 3.13
CA ALA A 434 22.16 25.89 1.89
C ALA A 434 23.57 25.28 2.00
N ARG A 435 24.17 25.28 3.20
CA ARG A 435 25.51 24.72 3.48
C ARG A 435 25.54 23.19 3.64
N ARG A 436 24.41 22.51 3.67
CA ARG A 436 24.34 21.05 3.88
C ARG A 436 24.44 20.29 2.55
N HIS A 437 25.67 20.22 2.02
CA HIS A 437 25.97 19.64 0.70
C HIS A 437 26.23 18.12 0.71
N SER A 438 26.17 17.45 1.88
CA SER A 438 26.35 16.01 1.93
C SER A 438 25.27 15.28 1.11
N LEU A 439 25.63 14.16 0.50
CA LEU A 439 24.71 13.34 -0.28
C LEU A 439 23.45 13.03 0.54
N GLY A 440 22.28 13.31 -0.01
CA GLY A 440 21.00 13.11 0.69
C GLY A 440 20.69 14.17 1.75
N GLY A 441 21.53 15.20 1.92
CA GLY A 441 21.31 16.30 2.85
C GLY A 441 20.16 17.22 2.45
N THR A 442 19.82 18.16 3.35
CA THR A 442 18.72 19.12 3.15
C THR A 442 19.12 20.35 2.32
N GLY A 443 20.38 20.48 1.87
CA GLY A 443 20.83 21.58 1.03
C GLY A 443 19.96 21.74 -0.21
N PHE A 444 19.66 22.96 -0.59
CA PHE A 444 18.71 23.23 -1.69
C PHE A 444 19.14 22.58 -3.02
N ASP A 445 20.45 22.45 -3.26
CA ASP A 445 20.98 21.78 -4.44
C ASP A 445 20.80 20.27 -4.34
N GLN A 446 21.04 19.69 -3.16
CA GLN A 446 20.80 18.28 -2.88
C GLN A 446 19.32 17.92 -3.02
N VAL A 447 18.42 18.79 -2.57
CA VAL A 447 16.96 18.60 -2.75
C VAL A 447 16.58 18.57 -4.23
N LYS A 448 17.16 19.46 -5.06
CA LYS A 448 16.93 19.45 -6.51
C LYS A 448 17.43 18.16 -7.17
N GLU A 449 18.60 17.67 -6.78
CA GLU A 449 19.14 16.40 -7.26
C GLU A 449 18.27 15.21 -6.87
N GLN A 450 17.79 15.19 -5.62
CA GLN A 450 16.84 14.18 -5.14
C GLN A 450 15.52 14.21 -5.94
N ILE A 451 14.98 15.40 -6.25
CA ILE A 451 13.78 15.56 -7.09
C ILE A 451 14.04 15.01 -8.51
N ALA A 452 15.19 15.34 -9.11
CA ALA A 452 15.52 14.85 -10.45
C ALA A 452 15.64 13.31 -10.47
N THR A 453 16.25 12.73 -9.44
CA THR A 453 16.35 11.27 -9.27
C THR A 453 14.98 10.65 -9.06
N ALA A 454 14.14 11.23 -8.21
CA ALA A 454 12.79 10.75 -7.94
C ALA A 454 11.91 10.73 -9.21
N ARG A 455 12.01 11.73 -10.06
CA ARG A 455 11.28 11.76 -11.35
C ARG A 455 11.69 10.64 -12.29
N LYS A 456 13.00 10.32 -12.39
CA LYS A 456 13.47 9.18 -13.17
C LYS A 456 12.95 7.85 -12.63
N ILE A 457 12.87 7.71 -11.31
CA ILE A 457 12.30 6.51 -10.66
C ILE A 457 10.81 6.39 -10.98
N ILE A 458 10.05 7.49 -10.91
CA ILE A 458 8.62 7.52 -11.26
C ILE A 458 8.41 7.11 -12.72
N GLU A 459 9.20 7.63 -13.65
CA GLU A 459 9.14 7.25 -15.07
C GLU A 459 9.38 5.74 -15.27
N LYS A 460 10.32 5.17 -14.54
CA LYS A 460 10.59 3.72 -14.57
C LYS A 460 9.45 2.89 -13.97
N ASN A 461 8.81 3.36 -12.91
CA ASN A 461 7.69 2.65 -12.28
C ASN A 461 6.42 2.67 -13.15
N GLN A 462 6.34 3.56 -14.14
CA GLN A 462 5.21 3.67 -15.09
C GLN A 462 5.37 2.80 -16.34
N GLN A 463 6.57 2.27 -16.59
CA GLN A 463 6.87 1.33 -17.68
C GLN A 463 6.55 -0.12 -17.28
#